data_ce7ed7ec82631890957bf79a485d9a8f
#
_entry.id   ce7ed7ec82631890957bf79a485d9a8f
#
_cell.length_a   1.000
_cell.length_b   1.000
_cell.length_c   1.000
_cell.angle_alpha   90.00
_cell.angle_beta   90.00
_cell.angle_gamma   90.00
#
_symmetry.space_group_name_H-M   'P 1'
#
loop_
_entity.id
_entity.type
_entity.pdbx_description
1 polymer ?
#
loop_
_entity_poly.entity_id
_entity_poly.type
_entity_poly.pdbx_seq_one_letter_code
_entity_poly.pdbx_strand_id
1 'polypeptide(L)'
;MLNLKKKLRKLRNNFQILLSVLILSLYSYSSAISAKDFWLVSPEEFIELGANASDAYQLLSTANSNGPVIELIQPNISEQVTAPIDIVINFLPGESQAQPNMKSLIIALKGIISIDITKRLKPFINGTTLNVQDAKIPKGKHQILVMIQDQQENYSERLIKIKVN
;
A
#
# COMPACT_ATOMS: atom_id res chain seq x y z
N MET A 1 -11.24 -63.91 5.27
CA MET A 1 -11.04 -62.67 6.09
C MET A 1 -9.85 -61.79 5.65
N LEU A 2 -8.76 -62.35 5.14
CA LEU A 2 -7.55 -61.61 4.76
C LEU A 2 -7.71 -60.65 3.57
N ASN A 3 -8.55 -61.02 2.58
CA ASN A 3 -8.77 -60.22 1.38
C ASN A 3 -9.55 -58.88 1.64
N LEU A 4 -10.45 -58.88 2.58
CA LEU A 4 -11.25 -57.70 2.94
C LEU A 4 -10.39 -56.63 3.59
N LYS A 5 -9.48 -57.06 4.49
CA LYS A 5 -8.54 -56.15 5.17
C LYS A 5 -7.57 -55.48 4.20
N LYS A 6 -7.07 -56.17 3.18
CA LYS A 6 -6.21 -55.63 2.11
C LYS A 6 -6.98 -54.61 1.26
N LYS A 7 -8.23 -54.88 0.92
CA LYS A 7 -9.07 -53.99 0.12
C LYS A 7 -9.38 -52.67 0.88
N LEU A 8 -9.71 -52.78 2.16
CA LEU A 8 -9.95 -51.61 3.03
C LEU A 8 -8.68 -50.75 3.24
N ARG A 9 -7.51 -51.38 3.36
CA ARG A 9 -6.24 -50.67 3.52
C ARG A 9 -5.88 -49.87 2.25
N LYS A 10 -6.14 -50.45 1.06
CA LYS A 10 -5.91 -49.80 -0.24
C LYS A 10 -6.85 -48.62 -0.45
N LEU A 11 -8.13 -48.76 -0.06
CA LEU A 11 -9.11 -47.66 -0.11
C LEU A 11 -8.74 -46.49 0.81
N ARG A 12 -8.27 -46.77 2.03
CA ARG A 12 -7.83 -45.78 2.98
C ARG A 12 -6.59 -45.01 2.49
N ASN A 13 -5.62 -45.70 1.91
CA ASN A 13 -4.43 -45.07 1.35
C ASN A 13 -4.78 -44.18 0.14
N ASN A 14 -5.65 -44.61 -0.75
CA ASN A 14 -6.09 -43.83 -1.89
C ASN A 14 -6.89 -42.58 -1.45
N PHE A 15 -7.70 -42.69 -0.38
CA PHE A 15 -8.44 -41.60 0.18
C PHE A 15 -7.51 -40.53 0.84
N GLN A 16 -6.46 -40.98 1.54
CA GLN A 16 -5.46 -40.06 2.11
C GLN A 16 -4.64 -39.32 1.04
N ILE A 17 -4.29 -40.01 -0.05
CA ILE A 17 -3.59 -39.40 -1.19
C ILE A 17 -4.50 -38.37 -1.88
N LEU A 18 -5.77 -38.67 -2.11
CA LEU A 18 -6.74 -37.72 -2.66
C LEU A 18 -6.96 -36.49 -1.76
N LEU A 19 -7.01 -36.70 -0.45
CA LEU A 19 -7.18 -35.61 0.52
C LEU A 19 -5.94 -34.71 0.55
N SER A 20 -4.72 -35.27 0.48
CA SER A 20 -3.48 -34.51 0.45
C SER A 20 -3.32 -33.70 -0.84
N VAL A 21 -3.74 -34.23 -1.98
CA VAL A 21 -3.73 -33.49 -3.27
C VAL A 21 -4.75 -32.36 -3.25
N LEU A 22 -5.93 -32.57 -2.65
CA LEU A 22 -6.96 -31.55 -2.53
C LEU A 22 -6.51 -30.39 -1.62
N ILE A 23 -5.80 -30.68 -0.53
CA ILE A 23 -5.26 -29.66 0.36
C ILE A 23 -4.14 -28.87 -0.32
N LEU A 24 -3.29 -29.51 -1.11
CA LEU A 24 -2.21 -28.82 -1.85
C LEU A 24 -2.74 -27.86 -2.91
N SER A 25 -3.89 -28.16 -3.52
CA SER A 25 -4.52 -27.28 -4.54
C SER A 25 -5.15 -26.02 -3.96
N LEU A 26 -5.46 -25.99 -2.66
CA LEU A 26 -6.04 -24.81 -1.98
C LEU A 26 -5.00 -23.73 -1.63
N TYR A 27 -3.70 -24.06 -1.65
CA TYR A 27 -2.64 -23.09 -1.32
C TYR A 27 -2.17 -22.23 -2.53
N SER A 28 -2.70 -22.46 -3.72
CA SER A 28 -2.20 -21.82 -4.96
C SER A 28 -2.97 -20.55 -5.36
N TYR A 29 -3.94 -20.10 -4.60
CA TYR A 29 -4.65 -18.84 -4.90
C TYR A 29 -4.10 -17.67 -4.08
N SER A 30 -2.80 -17.39 -4.20
CA SER A 30 -2.32 -16.03 -3.98
C SER A 30 -2.76 -15.21 -5.19
N SER A 31 -3.98 -14.67 -5.13
CA SER A 31 -4.39 -13.62 -6.05
C SER A 31 -3.49 -12.41 -5.76
N ALA A 32 -2.42 -12.26 -6.54
CA ALA A 32 -1.78 -10.98 -6.69
C ALA A 32 -2.88 -10.03 -7.18
N ILE A 33 -3.33 -9.12 -6.31
CA ILE A 33 -4.20 -8.02 -6.71
C ILE A 33 -3.34 -7.18 -7.65
N SER A 34 -3.46 -7.45 -8.94
CA SER A 34 -2.83 -6.62 -9.97
C SER A 34 -3.57 -5.30 -9.97
N ALA A 35 -2.88 -4.23 -9.59
CA ALA A 35 -3.40 -2.87 -9.67
C ALA A 35 -3.54 -2.38 -11.13
N LYS A 36 -3.57 -3.27 -12.13
CA LYS A 36 -3.52 -2.94 -13.56
C LYS A 36 -4.53 -1.87 -14.01
N ASP A 37 -5.60 -1.67 -13.25
CA ASP A 37 -6.61 -0.63 -13.47
C ASP A 37 -6.80 0.29 -12.27
N PHE A 38 -5.84 0.30 -11.34
CA PHE A 38 -5.92 1.13 -10.15
C PHE A 38 -5.50 2.57 -10.45
N TRP A 39 -6.44 3.49 -10.36
CA TRP A 39 -6.18 4.92 -10.39
C TRP A 39 -5.89 5.45 -8.98
N LEU A 40 -4.67 5.91 -8.76
CA LEU A 40 -4.32 6.63 -7.54
C LEU A 40 -5.08 7.97 -7.49
N VAL A 41 -5.12 8.65 -8.64
CA VAL A 41 -5.86 9.87 -8.90
C VAL A 41 -6.54 9.70 -10.25
N SER A 42 -7.86 9.84 -10.34
CA SER A 42 -8.53 9.86 -11.64
C SER A 42 -8.28 11.18 -12.38
N PRO A 43 -8.43 11.22 -13.71
CA PRO A 43 -8.33 12.47 -14.45
C PRO A 43 -9.31 13.54 -13.97
N GLU A 44 -10.52 13.15 -13.58
CA GLU A 44 -11.57 14.03 -13.06
C GLU A 44 -11.17 14.63 -11.72
N GLU A 45 -10.71 13.78 -10.77
CA GLU A 45 -10.20 14.22 -9.48
C GLU A 45 -9.01 15.15 -9.63
N PHE A 46 -8.13 14.91 -10.62
CA PHE A 46 -6.98 15.75 -10.88
C PHE A 46 -7.39 17.16 -11.33
N ILE A 47 -8.45 17.27 -12.12
CA ILE A 47 -9.03 18.55 -12.54
C ILE A 47 -9.63 19.27 -11.33
N GLU A 48 -10.41 18.58 -10.50
CA GLU A 48 -11.03 19.12 -9.29
C GLU A 48 -9.99 19.58 -8.25
N LEU A 49 -8.86 18.88 -8.13
CA LEU A 49 -7.75 19.27 -7.29
C LEU A 49 -7.13 20.61 -7.70
N GLY A 50 -7.35 21.07 -8.93
CA GLY A 50 -6.71 22.25 -9.47
C GLY A 50 -5.18 22.13 -9.44
N ALA A 51 -4.66 20.97 -9.76
CA ALA A 51 -3.30 20.52 -9.47
C ALA A 51 -2.16 21.36 -10.06
N ASN A 52 -2.48 22.30 -10.96
CA ASN A 52 -1.50 23.26 -11.48
C ASN A 52 -1.34 24.53 -10.60
N ALA A 53 -2.15 24.68 -9.54
CA ALA A 53 -2.22 25.90 -8.74
C ALA A 53 -1.37 25.87 -7.45
N SER A 54 -0.68 24.79 -7.14
CA SER A 54 -0.19 24.59 -5.78
C SER A 54 1.32 24.66 -5.59
N ASP A 55 1.93 25.81 -5.91
CA ASP A 55 3.19 26.16 -5.21
C ASP A 55 2.93 26.77 -3.81
N ALA A 56 1.66 26.85 -3.40
CA ALA A 56 1.23 27.64 -2.23
C ALA A 56 1.13 26.84 -0.90
N TYR A 57 1.38 25.54 -0.89
CA TYR A 57 1.38 24.79 0.36
C TYR A 57 2.77 24.85 1.03
N GLN A 58 3.00 25.86 1.84
CA GLN A 58 3.98 25.78 2.90
C GLN A 58 3.38 24.92 4.02
N LEU A 59 3.85 23.67 4.11
CA LEU A 59 3.66 22.90 5.31
C LEU A 59 4.43 23.59 6.44
N LEU A 60 3.70 24.10 7.40
CA LEU A 60 4.25 24.30 8.73
C LEU A 60 4.41 22.88 9.30
N SER A 61 5.48 22.20 8.90
CA SER A 61 5.82 20.89 9.44
C SER A 61 6.26 21.09 10.87
N THR A 62 5.35 20.84 11.80
CA THR A 62 5.69 20.52 13.18
C THR A 62 5.83 19.00 13.32
N ALA A 63 6.52 18.36 12.37
CA ALA A 63 6.85 16.96 12.51
C ALA A 63 7.64 16.80 13.80
N ASN A 64 7.07 16.12 14.77
CA ASN A 64 7.78 15.74 15.98
C ASN A 64 8.81 14.69 15.57
N SER A 65 10.10 14.94 15.81
CA SER A 65 11.18 14.01 15.47
C SER A 65 11.01 12.60 16.09
N ASN A 66 10.18 12.51 17.14
CA ASN A 66 9.91 11.26 17.85
C ASN A 66 8.93 10.34 17.13
N GLY A 67 8.12 10.83 16.20
CA GLY A 67 7.13 10.02 15.48
C GLY A 67 7.75 9.07 14.46
N PRO A 68 6.92 8.21 13.83
CA PRO A 68 7.37 7.23 12.85
C PRO A 68 8.16 7.83 11.69
N VAL A 69 9.17 7.12 11.20
CA VAL A 69 9.85 7.49 9.96
C VAL A 69 9.01 7.04 8.77
N ILE A 70 8.68 7.97 7.89
CA ILE A 70 7.99 7.71 6.62
C ILE A 70 9.04 7.65 5.52
N GLU A 71 9.39 6.46 5.06
CA GLU A 71 10.43 6.24 4.07
C GLU A 71 9.82 5.94 2.71
N LEU A 72 10.03 6.83 1.74
CA LEU A 72 9.64 6.59 0.34
C LEU A 72 10.76 5.83 -0.36
N ILE A 73 10.47 4.60 -0.79
CA ILE A 73 11.38 3.73 -1.53
C ILE A 73 11.17 3.91 -3.03
N GLN A 74 9.90 3.97 -3.45
CA GLN A 74 9.50 4.20 -4.85
C GLN A 74 8.33 5.18 -4.92
N PRO A 75 8.26 6.02 -5.97
CA PRO A 75 9.25 6.21 -7.03
C PRO A 75 10.47 7.01 -6.55
N ASN A 76 11.57 6.95 -7.33
CA ASN A 76 12.69 7.87 -7.13
C ASN A 76 12.24 9.28 -7.55
N ILE A 77 11.99 10.15 -6.56
CA ILE A 77 11.47 11.51 -6.80
C ILE A 77 12.51 12.50 -7.35
N SER A 78 13.79 12.07 -7.42
CA SER A 78 14.86 12.87 -8.05
C SER A 78 14.80 12.78 -9.58
N GLU A 79 14.00 11.86 -10.12
CA GLU A 79 13.85 11.63 -11.55
C GLU A 79 12.42 11.97 -12.00
N GLN A 80 12.28 12.17 -13.31
CA GLN A 80 10.95 12.32 -13.91
C GLN A 80 10.27 10.94 -13.96
N VAL A 81 9.06 10.87 -13.47
CA VAL A 81 8.31 9.63 -13.36
C VAL A 81 7.32 9.52 -14.54
N THR A 82 7.19 8.33 -15.10
CA THR A 82 6.21 8.03 -16.16
C THR A 82 5.19 7.03 -15.63
N ALA A 83 3.91 7.34 -15.77
CA ALA A 83 2.84 6.42 -15.37
C ALA A 83 2.74 5.22 -16.35
N PRO A 84 2.35 4.00 -15.87
CA PRO A 84 2.03 3.69 -14.47
C PRO A 84 3.27 3.70 -13.56
N ILE A 85 3.07 3.93 -12.27
CA ILE A 85 4.16 4.05 -11.28
C ILE A 85 4.01 3.03 -10.15
N ASP A 86 5.14 2.57 -9.63
CA ASP A 86 5.18 1.81 -8.39
C ASP A 86 5.34 2.78 -7.21
N ILE A 87 4.59 2.54 -6.14
CA ILE A 87 4.66 3.33 -4.92
C ILE A 87 4.96 2.37 -3.76
N VAL A 88 6.14 2.55 -3.15
CA VAL A 88 6.54 1.78 -1.99
C VAL A 88 6.93 2.75 -0.88
N ILE A 89 6.21 2.66 0.24
CA ILE A 89 6.47 3.46 1.44
C ILE A 89 6.59 2.53 2.63
N ASN A 90 7.69 2.63 3.37
CA ASN A 90 7.88 1.97 4.64
C ASN A 90 7.58 2.93 5.79
N PHE A 91 6.93 2.42 6.81
CA PHE A 91 6.70 3.12 8.08
C PHE A 91 7.53 2.43 9.14
N LEU A 92 8.55 3.12 9.65
CA LEU A 92 9.51 2.58 10.60
C LEU A 92 9.36 3.27 11.96
N PRO A 93 9.76 2.63 13.07
CA PRO A 93 9.85 3.32 14.35
C PRO A 93 10.75 4.56 14.24
N GLY A 94 10.32 5.67 14.86
CA GLY A 94 11.13 6.87 14.99
C GLY A 94 12.05 6.83 16.21
N GLU A 95 12.44 8.01 16.72
CA GLU A 95 13.32 8.11 17.89
C GLU A 95 12.68 7.53 19.15
N SER A 96 11.35 7.56 19.27
CA SER A 96 10.60 6.92 20.36
C SER A 96 10.74 5.39 20.39
N GLN A 97 11.21 4.76 19.32
CA GLN A 97 11.22 3.30 19.11
C GLN A 97 9.83 2.64 19.19
N ALA A 98 8.76 3.42 19.31
CA ALA A 98 7.39 2.92 19.30
C ALA A 98 6.99 2.49 17.89
N GLN A 99 6.21 1.40 17.80
CA GLN A 99 5.77 0.89 16.51
C GLN A 99 4.77 1.85 15.85
N PRO A 100 4.83 2.02 14.50
CA PRO A 100 3.84 2.79 13.77
C PRO A 100 2.43 2.26 13.99
N ASN A 101 1.48 3.16 14.25
CA ASN A 101 0.07 2.84 14.36
C ASN A 101 -0.60 2.95 13.00
N MET A 102 -0.66 1.87 12.23
CA MET A 102 -1.23 1.86 10.89
C MET A 102 -2.73 2.22 10.85
N LYS A 103 -3.42 2.23 11.99
CA LYS A 103 -4.81 2.69 12.06
C LYS A 103 -4.93 4.22 11.98
N SER A 104 -3.89 4.95 12.39
CA SER A 104 -3.80 6.40 12.32
C SER A 104 -3.33 6.93 10.95
N LEU A 105 -2.92 6.02 10.03
CA LEU A 105 -2.42 6.41 8.72
C LEU A 105 -3.47 7.19 7.94
N ILE A 106 -3.09 8.36 7.46
CA ILE A 106 -3.85 9.20 6.53
C ILE A 106 -2.97 9.52 5.33
N ILE A 107 -3.52 9.32 4.14
CA ILE A 107 -2.86 9.69 2.88
C ILE A 107 -3.84 10.55 2.09
N ALA A 108 -3.43 11.77 1.78
CA ALA A 108 -4.27 12.73 1.08
C ALA A 108 -3.55 13.34 -0.13
N LEU A 109 -4.28 13.49 -1.22
CA LEU A 109 -3.87 14.30 -2.36
C LEU A 109 -4.11 15.76 -2.04
N LYS A 110 -3.12 16.59 -2.26
CA LYS A 110 -3.18 18.03 -2.00
C LYS A 110 -3.28 18.81 -3.30
N GLY A 111 -4.18 19.78 -3.31
CA GLY A 111 -4.42 20.74 -4.38
C GLY A 111 -5.15 21.94 -3.79
N ILE A 112 -6.00 22.63 -4.56
CA ILE A 112 -6.92 23.64 -4.04
C ILE A 112 -7.82 23.04 -2.96
N ILE A 113 -8.27 21.80 -3.19
CA ILE A 113 -8.94 20.96 -2.18
C ILE A 113 -8.01 19.81 -1.78
N SER A 114 -8.36 19.07 -0.74
CA SER A 114 -7.66 17.84 -0.33
C SER A 114 -8.59 16.65 -0.45
N ILE A 115 -8.11 15.56 -1.04
CA ILE A 115 -8.86 14.32 -1.18
C ILE A 115 -8.17 13.23 -0.37
N ASP A 116 -8.87 12.67 0.63
CA ASP A 116 -8.40 11.52 1.41
C ASP A 116 -8.49 10.24 0.56
N ILE A 117 -7.35 9.66 0.25
CA ILE A 117 -7.24 8.40 -0.50
C ILE A 117 -6.86 7.20 0.37
N THR A 118 -6.82 7.36 1.68
CA THR A 118 -6.39 6.32 2.63
C THR A 118 -7.16 5.02 2.44
N LYS A 119 -8.51 5.11 2.34
CA LYS A 119 -9.37 3.93 2.18
C LYS A 119 -9.06 3.16 0.89
N ARG A 120 -8.71 3.87 -0.18
CA ARG A 120 -8.38 3.33 -1.50
C ARG A 120 -7.03 2.58 -1.47
N LEU A 121 -6.12 2.99 -0.59
CA LEU A 121 -4.79 2.39 -0.44
C LEU A 121 -4.72 1.26 0.59
N LYS A 122 -5.71 1.10 1.46
CA LYS A 122 -5.74 0.03 2.48
C LYS A 122 -5.46 -1.38 1.95
N PRO A 123 -5.98 -1.82 0.78
CA PRO A 123 -5.73 -3.17 0.26
C PRO A 123 -4.25 -3.44 -0.08
N PHE A 124 -3.45 -2.39 -0.25
CA PHE A 124 -2.04 -2.46 -0.62
C PHE A 124 -1.09 -2.34 0.59
N ILE A 125 -1.64 -2.30 1.81
CA ILE A 125 -0.86 -2.24 3.03
C ILE A 125 -0.64 -3.65 3.56
N ASN A 126 0.64 -4.01 3.74
CA ASN A 126 1.05 -5.25 4.38
C ASN A 126 2.01 -4.94 5.54
N GLY A 127 1.58 -5.23 6.78
CA GLY A 127 2.32 -4.83 7.97
C GLY A 127 2.49 -3.31 8.03
N THR A 128 3.72 -2.84 8.00
CA THR A 128 4.10 -1.42 8.01
C THR A 128 4.61 -0.93 6.64
N THR A 129 4.25 -1.62 5.57
CA THR A 129 4.63 -1.26 4.20
C THR A 129 3.39 -1.05 3.35
N LEU A 130 3.33 0.09 2.66
CA LEU A 130 2.42 0.32 1.54
C LEU A 130 3.16 -0.05 0.24
N ASN A 131 2.57 -0.95 -0.56
CA ASN A 131 3.13 -1.39 -1.84
C ASN A 131 2.03 -1.39 -2.91
N VAL A 132 2.03 -0.39 -3.76
CA VAL A 132 1.12 -0.26 -4.91
C VAL A 132 1.93 -0.42 -6.18
N GLN A 133 1.60 -1.41 -6.99
CA GLN A 133 2.24 -1.63 -8.29
C GLN A 133 1.35 -1.09 -9.41
N ASP A 134 1.98 -0.59 -10.49
CA ASP A 134 1.30 -0.12 -11.70
C ASP A 134 0.19 0.92 -11.45
N ALA A 135 0.36 1.80 -10.45
CA ALA A 135 -0.63 2.84 -10.16
C ALA A 135 -0.76 3.82 -11.32
N LYS A 136 -1.99 4.03 -11.78
CA LYS A 136 -2.30 5.06 -12.78
C LYS A 136 -2.44 6.41 -12.10
N ILE A 137 -1.81 7.41 -12.70
CA ILE A 137 -1.84 8.80 -12.25
C ILE A 137 -1.76 9.71 -13.48
N PRO A 138 -2.56 10.78 -13.58
CA PRO A 138 -2.50 11.71 -14.71
C PRO A 138 -1.14 12.41 -14.81
N LYS A 139 -0.82 12.88 -16.02
CA LYS A 139 0.35 13.75 -16.22
C LYS A 139 0.19 15.05 -15.43
N GLY A 140 1.28 15.53 -14.87
CA GLY A 140 1.30 16.77 -14.11
C GLY A 140 2.05 16.70 -12.79
N LYS A 141 1.90 17.75 -11.97
CA LYS A 141 2.49 17.82 -10.63
C LYS A 141 1.48 17.30 -9.60
N HIS A 142 1.91 16.38 -8.75
CA HIS A 142 1.09 15.81 -7.69
C HIS A 142 1.76 16.03 -6.34
N GLN A 143 0.95 16.32 -5.33
CA GLN A 143 1.38 16.44 -3.95
C GLN A 143 0.60 15.44 -3.09
N ILE A 144 1.31 14.55 -2.43
CA ILE A 144 0.75 13.49 -1.59
C ILE A 144 1.23 13.75 -0.17
N LEU A 145 0.30 14.05 0.73
CA LEU A 145 0.58 14.18 2.14
C LEU A 145 0.34 12.84 2.82
N VAL A 146 1.35 12.35 3.52
CA VAL A 146 1.30 11.14 4.33
C VAL A 146 1.44 11.53 5.78
N MET A 147 0.51 11.11 6.63
CA MET A 147 0.48 11.38 8.07
C MET A 147 0.29 10.07 8.84
N ILE A 148 1.01 9.91 9.94
CA ILE A 148 0.92 8.72 10.79
C ILE A 148 1.35 9.02 12.23
N GLN A 149 0.78 8.31 13.19
CA GLN A 149 1.25 8.30 14.58
C GLN A 149 1.88 6.96 14.93
N ASP A 150 2.69 6.94 15.97
CA ASP A 150 3.11 5.70 16.63
C ASP A 150 2.12 5.28 17.73
N GLN A 151 2.45 4.19 18.45
CA GLN A 151 1.62 3.70 19.56
C GLN A 151 1.65 4.59 20.79
N GLN A 152 2.55 5.59 20.85
CA GLN A 152 2.67 6.60 21.90
C GLN A 152 2.10 7.95 21.45
N GLU A 153 1.35 7.97 20.32
CA GLU A 153 0.73 9.16 19.74
C GLU A 153 1.71 10.23 19.24
N ASN A 154 3.01 9.89 19.11
CA ASN A 154 3.93 10.78 18.43
C ASN A 154 3.61 10.80 16.93
N TYR A 155 3.57 12.00 16.38
CA TYR A 155 3.05 12.28 15.05
C TYR A 155 4.17 12.55 14.06
N SER A 156 4.02 12.06 12.83
CA SER A 156 4.87 12.41 11.69
C SER A 156 4.04 12.68 10.46
N GLU A 157 4.55 13.60 9.63
CA GLU A 157 4.01 13.88 8.30
C GLU A 157 5.12 14.01 7.27
N ARG A 158 4.81 13.65 6.03
CA ARG A 158 5.70 13.83 4.89
C ARG A 158 4.92 14.23 3.65
N LEU A 159 5.33 15.35 3.03
CA LEU A 159 4.82 15.76 1.73
C LEU A 159 5.72 15.19 0.63
N ILE A 160 5.13 14.36 -0.22
CA ILE A 160 5.77 13.75 -1.39
C ILE A 160 5.31 14.53 -2.62
N LYS A 161 6.26 15.10 -3.37
CA LYS A 161 5.98 15.83 -4.62
C LYS A 161 6.47 14.98 -5.78
N ILE A 162 5.56 14.68 -6.73
CA ILE A 162 5.85 13.84 -7.91
C ILE A 162 5.47 14.63 -9.17
N LYS A 163 6.34 14.62 -10.17
CA LYS A 163 6.04 15.13 -11.52
C LYS A 163 5.95 13.96 -12.48
N VAL A 164 4.76 13.77 -13.06
CA VAL A 164 4.45 12.71 -14.05
C VAL A 164 4.45 13.30 -15.44
N ASN A 165 5.15 12.66 -16.38
CA ASN A 165 5.27 13.05 -17.78
C ASN A 165 4.38 12.22 -18.70
#